data_3d583c7638a5618529b72278b0e894b3
#
_entry.id   3d583c7638a5618529b72278b0e894b3
#
_cell.length_a   1.000
_cell.length_b   1.000
_cell.length_c   1.000
_cell.angle_alpha   90.00
_cell.angle_beta   90.00
_cell.angle_gamma   90.00
#
_symmetry.space_group_name_H-M   'P 1'
#
loop_
_entity.id
_entity.type
_entity.pdbx_description
1 polymer ?
#
loop_
_entity_poly.entity_id
_entity_poly.type
_entity_poly.pdbx_seq_one_letter_code
_entity_poly.pdbx_strand_id
1 'polypeptide(L)'
;MKIKPFTPVALALSLLFSPWVMAQKVDCIIEAAQCFQINPLLIKAIIWQESRNRQQAVNRNTNRSVDVGIMQINTINFKALQALGIDETLLRENSCANVFSGAWLLSRSIERYGYTWDGIGHYHSKTPVHHDRYVKNIISLIAYQTAVINKIEVPGQDGIRERFVCR
;
A
#
# COMPACT_ATOMS: atom_id res chain seq x y z
N MET A 1 -18.08 28.90 -76.72
CA MET A 1 -18.68 28.32 -75.53
C MET A 1 -17.54 27.64 -74.73
N LYS A 2 -17.07 28.28 -73.65
CA LYS A 2 -15.89 27.80 -72.91
C LYS A 2 -16.38 27.04 -71.67
N ILE A 3 -16.13 25.76 -71.61
CA ILE A 3 -16.46 24.87 -70.45
C ILE A 3 -15.36 25.03 -69.40
N LYS A 4 -15.72 25.47 -68.19
CA LYS A 4 -14.80 25.54 -67.04
C LYS A 4 -14.66 24.14 -66.39
N PRO A 5 -13.47 23.75 -66.03
CA PRO A 5 -13.30 22.46 -65.33
C PRO A 5 -13.76 22.55 -63.89
N PHE A 6 -14.54 21.55 -63.45
CA PHE A 6 -14.93 21.31 -62.03
C PHE A 6 -13.74 20.74 -61.28
N THR A 7 -13.29 21.42 -60.23
CA THR A 7 -12.31 20.87 -59.28
C THR A 7 -13.05 20.07 -58.21
N PRO A 8 -12.71 18.81 -57.95
CA PRO A 8 -13.28 18.06 -56.84
C PRO A 8 -12.67 18.54 -55.51
N VAL A 9 -13.53 18.98 -54.60
CA VAL A 9 -13.17 19.25 -53.20
C VAL A 9 -13.02 17.91 -52.50
N ALA A 10 -11.78 17.49 -52.20
CA ALA A 10 -11.49 16.35 -51.37
C ALA A 10 -11.81 16.67 -49.93
N LEU A 11 -12.90 16.09 -49.39
CA LEU A 11 -13.27 16.17 -47.99
C LEU A 11 -12.36 15.24 -47.19
N ALA A 12 -11.31 15.79 -46.57
CA ALA A 12 -10.42 15.02 -45.67
C ALA A 12 -11.18 14.72 -44.35
N LEU A 13 -11.62 13.47 -44.22
CA LEU A 13 -12.23 12.93 -43.01
C LEU A 13 -11.09 12.66 -42.00
N SER A 14 -10.76 13.63 -41.15
CA SER A 14 -9.80 13.44 -40.05
C SER A 14 -10.45 12.60 -38.96
N LEU A 15 -10.12 11.31 -38.94
CA LEU A 15 -10.41 10.39 -37.84
C LEU A 15 -9.62 10.84 -36.62
N LEU A 16 -10.28 11.47 -35.67
CA LEU A 16 -9.73 11.74 -34.34
C LEU A 16 -9.58 10.41 -33.59
N PHE A 17 -8.43 9.78 -33.76
CA PHE A 17 -8.01 8.71 -32.85
C PHE A 17 -7.69 9.36 -31.49
N SER A 18 -8.64 9.38 -30.57
CA SER A 18 -8.34 9.63 -29.17
C SER A 18 -7.56 8.42 -28.63
N PRO A 19 -6.30 8.57 -28.23
CA PRO A 19 -5.62 7.50 -27.53
C PRO A 19 -6.34 7.29 -26.19
N TRP A 20 -6.92 6.12 -26.00
CA TRP A 20 -7.38 5.69 -24.67
C TRP A 20 -6.14 5.51 -23.81
N VAL A 21 -5.78 6.55 -23.06
CA VAL A 21 -4.78 6.45 -22.02
C VAL A 21 -5.42 5.58 -20.92
N MET A 22 -5.11 4.30 -20.93
CA MET A 22 -5.41 3.42 -19.80
C MET A 22 -4.56 3.94 -18.63
N ALA A 23 -5.20 4.67 -17.72
CA ALA A 23 -4.54 5.07 -16.49
C ALA A 23 -4.13 3.79 -15.75
N GLN A 24 -2.83 3.50 -15.74
CA GLN A 24 -2.29 2.38 -15.00
C GLN A 24 -2.55 2.68 -13.52
N LYS A 25 -3.30 1.80 -12.83
CA LYS A 25 -3.52 1.94 -11.39
C LYS A 25 -2.17 1.95 -10.70
N VAL A 26 -1.91 3.01 -9.93
CA VAL A 26 -0.68 3.15 -9.16
C VAL A 26 -0.63 2.04 -8.10
N ASP A 27 0.56 1.51 -7.83
CA ASP A 27 0.76 0.55 -6.74
C ASP A 27 0.47 1.21 -5.40
N CYS A 28 -0.49 0.65 -4.66
CA CYS A 28 -0.93 1.13 -3.35
C CYS A 28 0.22 1.24 -2.34
N ILE A 29 1.25 0.38 -2.44
CA ILE A 29 2.45 0.46 -1.59
C ILE A 29 3.21 1.75 -1.87
N ILE A 30 3.32 2.14 -3.14
CA ILE A 30 3.99 3.39 -3.53
C ILE A 30 3.19 4.59 -3.04
N GLU A 31 1.86 4.58 -3.19
CA GLU A 31 0.99 5.65 -2.71
C GLU A 31 1.07 5.81 -1.18
N ALA A 32 1.03 4.71 -0.43
CA ALA A 32 1.17 4.72 1.03
C ALA A 32 2.57 5.19 1.46
N ALA A 33 3.61 4.73 0.77
CA ALA A 33 4.99 5.14 1.02
C ALA A 33 5.18 6.65 0.84
N GLN A 34 4.61 7.22 -0.22
CA GLN A 34 4.63 8.67 -0.48
C GLN A 34 3.81 9.44 0.56
N CYS A 35 2.61 8.95 0.90
CA CYS A 35 1.71 9.58 1.86
C CYS A 35 2.35 9.71 3.25
N PHE A 36 3.07 8.69 3.71
CA PHE A 36 3.66 8.66 5.05
C PHE A 36 5.18 8.86 5.09
N GLN A 37 5.82 9.16 3.94
CA GLN A 37 7.26 9.35 3.80
C GLN A 37 8.07 8.14 4.32
N ILE A 38 7.60 6.94 3.99
CA ILE A 38 8.23 5.67 4.34
C ILE A 38 8.84 5.04 3.10
N ASN A 39 10.02 4.43 3.24
CA ASN A 39 10.63 3.68 2.13
C ASN A 39 9.70 2.53 1.67
N PRO A 40 9.27 2.46 0.40
CA PRO A 40 8.39 1.41 -0.08
C PRO A 40 8.97 -0.01 0.08
N LEU A 41 10.30 -0.17 0.01
CA LEU A 41 10.95 -1.45 0.25
C LEU A 41 10.75 -1.91 1.70
N LEU A 42 10.71 -0.99 2.67
CA LEU A 42 10.40 -1.31 4.06
C LEU A 42 8.96 -1.81 4.20
N ILE A 43 7.99 -1.17 3.56
CA ILE A 43 6.59 -1.63 3.57
C ILE A 43 6.50 -3.04 2.95
N LYS A 44 7.17 -3.30 1.83
CA LYS A 44 7.23 -4.62 1.18
C LYS A 44 7.85 -5.69 2.10
N ALA A 45 8.92 -5.35 2.81
CA ALA A 45 9.55 -6.25 3.77
C ALA A 45 8.62 -6.59 4.94
N ILE A 46 7.88 -5.60 5.46
CA ILE A 46 6.87 -5.81 6.50
C ILE A 46 5.75 -6.72 5.98
N ILE A 47 5.17 -6.44 4.82
CA ILE A 47 4.15 -7.29 4.19
C ILE A 47 4.63 -8.75 4.12
N TRP A 48 5.87 -8.97 3.67
CA TRP A 48 6.42 -10.31 3.59
C TRP A 48 6.62 -10.96 4.96
N GLN A 49 7.11 -10.20 5.93
CA GLN A 49 7.29 -10.68 7.31
C GLN A 49 5.96 -11.06 7.96
N GLU A 50 4.92 -10.25 7.79
CA GLU A 50 3.62 -10.40 8.47
C GLU A 50 2.78 -11.53 7.86
N SER A 51 2.69 -11.61 6.55
CA SER A 51 1.71 -12.51 5.91
C SER A 51 2.24 -13.31 4.73
N ARG A 52 3.48 -13.10 4.28
CA ARG A 52 3.97 -13.59 2.99
C ARG A 52 3.10 -13.13 1.82
N ASN A 53 2.65 -11.88 1.87
CA ASN A 53 1.79 -11.25 0.88
C ASN A 53 0.39 -11.90 0.75
N ARG A 54 -0.17 -12.40 1.86
CA ARG A 54 -1.50 -13.04 1.87
C ARG A 54 -2.54 -12.11 2.48
N GLN A 55 -3.44 -11.56 1.66
CA GLN A 55 -4.52 -10.70 2.13
C GLN A 55 -5.48 -11.41 3.10
N GLN A 56 -5.71 -12.70 2.89
CA GLN A 56 -6.62 -13.48 3.72
C GLN A 56 -6.00 -14.01 5.02
N ALA A 57 -4.76 -13.56 5.34
CA ALA A 57 -4.10 -13.99 6.55
C ALA A 57 -4.84 -13.49 7.80
N VAL A 58 -5.10 -14.42 8.72
CA VAL A 58 -5.72 -14.14 10.03
C VAL A 58 -4.91 -14.89 11.08
N ASN A 59 -4.44 -14.18 12.10
CA ASN A 59 -3.75 -14.75 13.25
C ASN A 59 -4.51 -14.43 14.54
N ARG A 60 -4.69 -15.44 15.40
CA ARG A 60 -5.34 -15.28 16.71
C ARG A 60 -4.29 -15.33 17.81
N ASN A 61 -4.22 -14.27 18.59
CA ASN A 61 -3.27 -14.11 19.67
C ASN A 61 -3.78 -14.71 20.98
N THR A 62 -2.89 -15.05 21.89
CA THR A 62 -3.23 -15.61 23.21
C THR A 62 -4.08 -14.67 24.08
N ASN A 63 -3.94 -13.34 23.88
CA ASN A 63 -4.73 -12.32 24.56
C ASN A 63 -6.11 -12.07 23.87
N ARG A 64 -6.54 -12.96 22.99
CA ARG A 64 -7.77 -12.91 22.19
C ARG A 64 -7.82 -11.81 21.13
N SER A 65 -6.78 -11.00 20.95
CA SER A 65 -6.72 -10.11 19.80
C SER A 65 -6.52 -10.89 18.51
N VAL A 66 -6.86 -10.28 17.38
CA VAL A 66 -6.75 -10.90 16.07
C VAL A 66 -5.99 -9.94 15.15
N ASP A 67 -5.07 -10.49 14.37
CA ASP A 67 -4.36 -9.76 13.32
C ASP A 67 -4.96 -10.13 11.97
N VAL A 68 -5.20 -9.16 11.10
CA VAL A 68 -5.88 -9.38 9.84
C VAL A 68 -5.14 -8.76 8.65
N GLY A 69 -5.20 -9.44 7.54
CA GLY A 69 -4.77 -8.97 6.24
C GLY A 69 -3.27 -8.97 6.01
N ILE A 70 -2.89 -8.34 4.92
CA ILE A 70 -1.53 -8.39 4.36
C ILE A 70 -0.45 -7.82 5.31
N MET A 71 -0.79 -6.80 6.11
CA MET A 71 0.09 -6.19 7.12
C MET A 71 -0.28 -6.56 8.57
N GLN A 72 -1.13 -7.57 8.76
CA GLN A 72 -1.52 -8.13 10.06
C GLN A 72 -1.96 -7.05 11.06
N ILE A 73 -2.99 -6.28 10.68
CA ILE A 73 -3.54 -5.22 11.52
C ILE A 73 -4.25 -5.80 12.72
N ASN A 74 -3.76 -5.50 13.92
CA ASN A 74 -4.35 -6.00 15.15
C ASN A 74 -5.64 -5.28 15.52
N THR A 75 -6.61 -6.04 16.07
CA THR A 75 -7.94 -5.53 16.49
C THR A 75 -7.88 -4.38 17.49
N ILE A 76 -6.78 -4.23 18.24
CA ILE A 76 -6.59 -3.09 19.16
C ILE A 76 -6.56 -1.74 18.42
N ASN A 77 -6.26 -1.73 17.13
CA ASN A 77 -6.20 -0.55 16.29
C ASN A 77 -7.51 -0.24 15.56
N PHE A 78 -8.48 -1.16 15.57
CA PHE A 78 -9.71 -1.05 14.76
C PHE A 78 -10.52 0.20 15.11
N LYS A 79 -10.64 0.56 16.38
CA LYS A 79 -11.37 1.78 16.79
C LYS A 79 -10.74 3.05 16.19
N ALA A 80 -9.43 3.13 16.15
CA ALA A 80 -8.73 4.28 15.59
C ALA A 80 -8.86 4.33 14.04
N LEU A 81 -8.82 3.18 13.38
CA LEU A 81 -9.00 3.06 11.93
C LEU A 81 -10.46 3.31 11.53
N GLN A 82 -11.42 2.88 12.33
CA GLN A 82 -12.85 3.15 12.09
C GLN A 82 -13.16 4.66 12.08
N ALA A 83 -12.46 5.46 12.88
CA ALA A 83 -12.57 6.92 12.83
C ALA A 83 -12.08 7.51 11.49
N LEU A 84 -11.27 6.77 10.73
CA LEU A 84 -10.84 7.10 9.36
C LEU A 84 -11.75 6.45 8.29
N GLY A 85 -12.86 5.85 8.70
CA GLY A 85 -13.76 5.12 7.80
C GLY A 85 -13.21 3.77 7.32
N ILE A 86 -12.22 3.21 8.00
CA ILE A 86 -11.65 1.88 7.72
C ILE A 86 -12.19 0.91 8.77
N ASP A 87 -13.18 0.12 8.40
CA ASP A 87 -13.75 -0.92 9.25
C ASP A 87 -13.03 -2.28 9.08
N GLU A 88 -13.43 -3.26 9.88
CA GLU A 88 -12.85 -4.60 9.85
C GLU A 88 -13.06 -5.30 8.51
N THR A 89 -14.23 -5.15 7.89
CA THR A 89 -14.54 -5.75 6.59
C THR A 89 -13.58 -5.23 5.52
N LEU A 90 -13.40 -3.92 5.48
CA LEU A 90 -12.48 -3.28 4.55
C LEU A 90 -11.02 -3.73 4.77
N LEU A 91 -10.58 -3.88 6.04
CA LEU A 91 -9.25 -4.40 6.37
C LEU A 91 -9.03 -5.85 5.90
N ARG A 92 -10.09 -6.67 5.92
CA ARG A 92 -10.01 -8.08 5.52
C ARG A 92 -10.09 -8.29 4.02
N GLU A 93 -10.86 -7.46 3.32
CA GLU A 93 -11.21 -7.69 1.92
C GLU A 93 -10.41 -6.83 0.94
N ASN A 94 -9.83 -5.73 1.42
CA ASN A 94 -9.15 -4.76 0.58
C ASN A 94 -7.67 -4.61 0.97
N SER A 95 -6.78 -5.12 0.11
CA SER A 95 -5.33 -5.08 0.34
C SER A 95 -4.79 -3.65 0.43
N CYS A 96 -5.32 -2.71 -0.37
CA CYS A 96 -4.88 -1.32 -0.34
C CYS A 96 -5.27 -0.64 0.98
N ALA A 97 -6.50 -0.86 1.47
CA ALA A 97 -6.92 -0.36 2.78
C ALA A 97 -6.06 -0.92 3.91
N ASN A 98 -5.68 -2.19 3.83
CA ASN A 98 -4.81 -2.84 4.81
C ASN A 98 -3.38 -2.27 4.75
N VAL A 99 -2.82 -2.05 3.55
CA VAL A 99 -1.50 -1.43 3.36
C VAL A 99 -1.47 0.01 3.89
N PHE A 100 -2.44 0.84 3.55
CA PHE A 100 -2.52 2.20 4.07
C PHE A 100 -2.64 2.23 5.59
N SER A 101 -3.47 1.34 6.16
CA SER A 101 -3.63 1.21 7.61
C SER A 101 -2.33 0.81 8.30
N GLY A 102 -1.61 -0.18 7.75
CA GLY A 102 -0.32 -0.61 8.28
C GLY A 102 0.75 0.46 8.17
N ALA A 103 0.84 1.14 7.02
CA ALA A 103 1.77 2.25 6.83
C ALA A 103 1.46 3.43 7.75
N TRP A 104 0.18 3.74 7.99
CA TRP A 104 -0.24 4.75 8.97
C TRP A 104 0.16 4.37 10.40
N LEU A 105 -0.04 3.13 10.81
CA LEU A 105 0.39 2.65 12.14
C LEU A 105 1.91 2.69 12.29
N LEU A 106 2.64 2.30 11.23
CA LEU A 106 4.09 2.39 11.20
C LEU A 106 4.56 3.85 11.29
N SER A 107 3.92 4.78 10.57
CA SER A 107 4.26 6.19 10.64
C SER A 107 4.09 6.76 12.05
N ARG A 108 3.04 6.35 12.78
CA ARG A 108 2.84 6.74 14.18
C ARG A 108 3.91 6.18 15.12
N SER A 109 4.40 4.98 14.83
CA SER A 109 5.54 4.40 15.56
C SER A 109 6.81 5.21 15.30
N ILE A 110 7.06 5.53 14.03
CA ILE A 110 8.21 6.36 13.62
C ILE A 110 8.14 7.77 14.23
N GLU A 111 6.96 8.39 14.29
CA GLU A 111 6.78 9.70 14.96
C GLU A 111 7.19 9.65 16.42
N ARG A 112 6.82 8.58 17.09
CA ARG A 112 7.03 8.45 18.55
C ARG A 112 8.45 8.06 18.92
N TYR A 113 9.09 7.19 18.12
CA TYR A 113 10.37 6.55 18.45
C TYR A 113 11.49 6.88 17.46
N GLY A 114 11.21 7.70 16.44
CA GLY A 114 12.15 8.06 15.39
C GLY A 114 12.11 7.09 14.20
N TYR A 115 12.59 7.56 13.04
CA TYR A 115 12.75 6.69 11.84
C TYR A 115 14.05 5.88 11.96
N THR A 116 14.05 5.00 12.89
CA THR A 116 15.16 4.11 13.26
C THR A 116 14.67 2.67 13.28
N TRP A 117 15.58 1.72 13.36
CA TRP A 117 15.21 0.32 13.54
C TRP A 117 14.42 0.08 14.82
N ASP A 118 14.70 0.85 15.87
CA ASP A 118 13.90 0.84 17.10
C ASP A 118 12.45 1.25 16.85
N GLY A 119 12.24 2.39 16.18
CA GLY A 119 10.89 2.85 15.82
C GLY A 119 10.15 1.86 14.91
N ILE A 120 10.85 1.20 13.98
CA ILE A 120 10.27 0.17 13.12
C ILE A 120 9.88 -1.06 13.94
N GLY A 121 10.72 -1.48 14.88
CA GLY A 121 10.45 -2.63 15.73
C GLY A 121 9.21 -2.46 16.62
N HIS A 122 8.94 -1.24 17.07
CA HIS A 122 7.76 -0.89 17.86
C HIS A 122 6.42 -1.01 17.09
N TYR A 123 6.46 -1.11 15.76
CA TYR A 123 5.29 -1.50 14.96
C TYR A 123 4.77 -2.87 15.38
N HIS A 124 5.67 -3.82 15.59
CA HIS A 124 5.33 -5.20 15.93
C HIS A 124 5.15 -5.42 17.44
N SER A 125 6.09 -4.95 18.27
CA SER A 125 6.07 -5.24 19.71
C SER A 125 6.87 -4.23 20.52
N LYS A 126 6.39 -3.97 21.74
CA LYS A 126 7.15 -3.24 22.77
C LYS A 126 8.03 -4.17 23.62
N THR A 127 7.83 -5.48 23.54
CA THR A 127 8.60 -6.46 24.29
C THR A 127 9.96 -6.68 23.61
N PRO A 128 11.10 -6.42 24.27
CA PRO A 128 12.43 -6.40 23.62
C PRO A 128 12.73 -7.65 22.79
N VAL A 129 12.48 -8.85 23.31
CA VAL A 129 12.78 -10.10 22.60
C VAL A 129 11.99 -10.25 21.28
N HIS A 130 10.76 -9.78 21.24
CA HIS A 130 9.92 -9.83 20.04
C HIS A 130 10.28 -8.70 19.08
N HIS A 131 10.48 -7.49 19.62
CA HIS A 131 10.96 -6.32 18.91
C HIS A 131 12.27 -6.61 18.16
N ASP A 132 13.30 -7.06 18.86
CA ASP A 132 14.63 -7.26 18.27
C ASP A 132 14.64 -8.38 17.23
N ARG A 133 13.88 -9.45 17.47
CA ARG A 133 13.71 -10.52 16.48
C ARG A 133 13.05 -10.00 15.21
N TYR A 134 12.00 -9.20 15.37
CA TYR A 134 11.29 -8.59 14.24
C TYR A 134 12.21 -7.71 13.40
N VAL A 135 12.95 -6.80 14.03
CA VAL A 135 13.91 -5.92 13.36
C VAL A 135 14.97 -6.72 12.60
N LYS A 136 15.57 -7.74 13.23
CA LYS A 136 16.55 -8.62 12.58
C LYS A 136 15.97 -9.29 11.33
N ASN A 137 14.72 -9.75 11.38
CA ASN A 137 14.05 -10.35 10.23
C ASN A 137 13.83 -9.35 9.11
N ILE A 138 13.35 -8.12 9.41
CA ILE A 138 13.16 -7.08 8.41
C ILE A 138 14.49 -6.70 7.74
N ILE A 139 15.55 -6.50 8.52
CA ILE A 139 16.90 -6.23 7.99
C ILE A 139 17.36 -7.37 7.07
N SER A 140 17.20 -8.62 7.50
CA SER A 140 17.57 -9.80 6.71
C SER A 140 16.79 -9.88 5.39
N LEU A 141 15.48 -9.58 5.39
CA LEU A 141 14.66 -9.54 4.18
C LEU A 141 15.17 -8.49 3.20
N ILE A 142 15.46 -7.30 3.67
CA ILE A 142 15.97 -6.21 2.84
C ILE A 142 17.38 -6.54 2.31
N ALA A 143 18.25 -7.09 3.15
CA ALA A 143 19.63 -7.38 2.76
C ALA A 143 19.77 -8.56 1.78
N TYR A 144 18.98 -9.63 1.98
CA TYR A 144 19.22 -10.90 1.30
C TYR A 144 18.06 -11.38 0.42
N GLN A 145 16.86 -10.82 0.57
CA GLN A 145 15.67 -11.24 -0.17
C GLN A 145 15.00 -10.11 -0.96
N THR A 146 15.73 -9.03 -1.25
CA THR A 146 15.24 -7.86 -1.98
C THR A 146 14.59 -8.25 -3.31
N ALA A 147 15.17 -9.21 -4.06
CA ALA A 147 14.62 -9.67 -5.33
C ALA A 147 13.22 -10.32 -5.19
N VAL A 148 12.91 -10.90 -4.04
CA VAL A 148 11.60 -11.49 -3.75
C VAL A 148 10.61 -10.40 -3.35
N ILE A 149 10.99 -9.56 -2.39
CA ILE A 149 10.07 -8.54 -1.85
C ILE A 149 9.79 -7.42 -2.84
N ASN A 150 10.71 -7.10 -3.76
CA ASN A 150 10.49 -6.10 -4.80
C ASN A 150 9.34 -6.46 -5.77
N LYS A 151 9.02 -7.74 -5.89
CA LYS A 151 7.91 -8.23 -6.74
C LYS A 151 6.54 -8.04 -6.09
N ILE A 152 6.49 -7.64 -4.82
CA ILE A 152 5.22 -7.38 -4.13
C ILE A 152 4.62 -6.10 -4.69
N GLU A 153 3.42 -6.22 -5.23
CA GLU A 153 2.60 -5.12 -5.73
C GLU A 153 1.19 -5.27 -5.16
N VAL A 154 0.58 -4.15 -4.85
CA VAL A 154 -0.81 -4.11 -4.38
C VAL A 154 -1.57 -3.11 -5.24
N PRO A 155 -2.57 -3.55 -6.01
CA PRO A 155 -3.34 -2.65 -6.87
C PRO A 155 -3.94 -1.49 -6.07
N GLY A 156 -3.76 -0.26 -6.56
CA GLY A 156 -4.37 0.93 -6.00
C GLY A 156 -5.89 0.81 -5.97
N GLN A 157 -6.52 1.45 -4.99
CA GLN A 157 -7.96 1.47 -4.81
C GLN A 157 -8.43 2.89 -4.56
N ASP A 158 -9.32 3.36 -5.40
CA ASP A 158 -9.88 4.71 -5.31
C ASP A 158 -10.55 4.96 -3.94
N GLY A 159 -10.39 6.15 -3.39
CA GLY A 159 -11.00 6.56 -2.14
C GLY A 159 -10.31 6.03 -0.87
N ILE A 160 -9.26 5.22 -0.97
CA ILE A 160 -8.52 4.76 0.22
C ILE A 160 -7.54 5.82 0.71
N ARG A 161 -6.72 6.37 -0.18
CA ARG A 161 -5.71 7.38 0.15
C ARG A 161 -6.33 8.61 0.83
N GLU A 162 -7.48 9.05 0.36
CA GLU A 162 -8.22 10.25 0.82
C GLU A 162 -8.72 10.12 2.28
N ARG A 163 -8.75 8.91 2.82
CA ARG A 163 -9.12 8.66 4.23
C ARG A 163 -8.00 9.00 5.20
N PHE A 164 -6.79 9.17 4.71
CA PHE A 164 -5.60 9.42 5.51
C PHE A 164 -5.05 10.82 5.25
N VAL A 165 -4.58 11.47 6.34
CA VAL A 165 -3.84 12.72 6.24
C VAL A 165 -2.39 12.37 5.91
N CYS A 166 -1.96 12.73 4.70
CA CYS A 166 -0.58 12.56 4.26
C CYS A 166 0.31 13.67 4.82
N ARG A 167 1.62 13.39 4.94
CA ARG A 167 2.65 14.32 5.44
C ARG A 167 3.40 14.99 4.31
#